data_99f15331ab4d9f4973b4ccc365298c9b
#
_entry.id   99f15331ab4d9f4973b4ccc365298c9b
#
_cell.length_a   1.000
_cell.length_b   1.000
_cell.length_c   1.000
_cell.angle_alpha   90.00
_cell.angle_beta   90.00
_cell.angle_gamma   90.00
#
_symmetry.space_group_name_H-M   'P 1'
#
loop_
_entity.id
_entity.type
_entity.pdbx_description
1 polymer ?
#
loop_
_entity_poly.entity_id
_entity_poly.type
_entity_poly.pdbx_seq_one_letter_code
_entity_poly.pdbx_strand_id
1 'polypeptide(L)'
;MMDEPNAKAAQSKVGYKIVDRSGAAAVEIGGKVYTPQEISAKILSKLKADAEEYLGTTVNDAVITVPAYFNDAQRKATQEAGTIAGLNVLRIINEPTAASLAYGLDKKGEEKVLVYDLGGGTFDVTVLEIGDGTFEVLSTDGNAFLGGDDFDNKIIDWLADEFKAENGFDVKNDKMALQRLKDAAENAKKELSSAESTEINLPFISMGNAGPIHLVKSLTRAKFESMTEKLIDETLEHIKVALKDANLSKGDIDEIIMVGGSTRLPKANQVVREFFGKDLNKGVNPDEVVAAGAAVQAGVLRGDVKDVLLLDVTPLSLGIETLGGVMTKLIEKGTTIPVKKSQVFSTADDNQPAVSIHVSQGEREFARDNKSLGMFELSDIPAAPRGVPQIEVTFDIDANGVL
;
A
#
# COMPACT_ATOMS: atom_id res chain seq x y z
N MET A 1 -8.43 -10.51 6.36
CA MET A 1 -9.62 -11.31 6.75
C MET A 1 -10.41 -10.53 7.79
N MET A 2 -11.68 -10.86 8.04
CA MET A 2 -12.51 -10.12 9.01
C MET A 2 -11.97 -10.17 10.44
N ASP A 3 -11.26 -11.22 10.78
CA ASP A 3 -10.65 -11.39 12.11
C ASP A 3 -9.37 -10.60 12.35
N GLU A 4 -8.81 -10.00 11.30
CA GLU A 4 -7.62 -9.15 11.45
C GLU A 4 -7.92 -7.91 12.29
N PRO A 5 -7.02 -7.51 13.19
CA PRO A 5 -7.19 -6.33 14.06
C PRO A 5 -7.54 -5.07 13.27
N ASN A 6 -6.93 -4.90 12.09
CA ASN A 6 -7.14 -3.74 11.23
C ASN A 6 -8.56 -3.67 10.65
N ALA A 7 -9.17 -4.81 10.28
CA ALA A 7 -10.54 -4.83 9.79
C ALA A 7 -11.54 -4.42 10.88
N LYS A 8 -11.32 -4.86 12.13
CA LYS A 8 -12.14 -4.46 13.29
C LYS A 8 -11.94 -2.98 13.64
N ALA A 9 -10.70 -2.50 13.63
CA ALA A 9 -10.39 -1.10 13.90
C ALA A 9 -10.98 -0.16 12.83
N ALA A 10 -11.00 -0.58 11.56
CA ALA A 10 -11.57 0.21 10.47
C ALA A 10 -13.07 0.51 10.67
N GLN A 11 -13.85 -0.41 11.30
CA GLN A 11 -15.28 -0.18 11.51
C GLN A 11 -15.58 1.07 12.33
N SER A 12 -14.74 1.44 13.27
CA SER A 12 -14.92 2.66 14.08
C SER A 12 -14.54 3.94 13.33
N LYS A 13 -13.80 3.81 12.23
CA LYS A 13 -13.29 4.91 11.43
C LYS A 13 -14.13 5.22 10.19
N VAL A 14 -15.12 4.38 9.84
CA VAL A 14 -15.90 4.53 8.60
C VAL A 14 -17.40 4.65 8.85
N GLY A 15 -18.09 5.40 8.00
CA GLY A 15 -19.57 5.58 8.08
C GLY A 15 -20.36 4.38 7.55
N TYR A 16 -19.77 3.56 6.68
CA TYR A 16 -20.39 2.35 6.14
C TYR A 16 -20.14 1.13 7.04
N LYS A 17 -20.87 0.04 6.77
CA LYS A 17 -20.79 -1.18 7.57
C LYS A 17 -19.82 -2.16 6.93
N ILE A 18 -18.83 -2.62 7.72
CA ILE A 18 -17.95 -3.72 7.35
C ILE A 18 -18.59 -5.02 7.85
N VAL A 19 -18.69 -6.01 6.99
CA VAL A 19 -19.35 -7.31 7.26
C VAL A 19 -18.42 -8.46 6.90
N ASP A 20 -18.69 -9.62 7.52
CA ASP A 20 -18.02 -10.86 7.17
C ASP A 20 -18.70 -11.51 5.95
N ARG A 21 -17.92 -11.85 4.94
CA ARG A 21 -18.35 -12.65 3.80
C ARG A 21 -17.45 -13.88 3.69
N SER A 22 -17.82 -14.95 4.35
CA SER A 22 -17.07 -16.22 4.36
C SER A 22 -15.61 -16.05 4.85
N GLY A 23 -15.41 -15.31 5.94
CA GLY A 23 -14.10 -15.03 6.52
C GLY A 23 -13.37 -13.83 5.91
N ALA A 24 -13.84 -13.28 4.79
CA ALA A 24 -13.29 -12.09 4.17
C ALA A 24 -14.03 -10.82 4.61
N ALA A 25 -13.31 -9.71 4.74
CA ALA A 25 -13.94 -8.40 4.97
C ALA A 25 -14.65 -7.93 3.70
N ALA A 26 -15.88 -7.50 3.85
CA ALA A 26 -16.71 -6.92 2.78
C ALA A 26 -17.43 -5.67 3.31
N VAL A 27 -18.02 -4.88 2.43
CA VAL A 27 -18.76 -3.67 2.80
C VAL A 27 -20.21 -3.76 2.39
N GLU A 28 -21.11 -3.30 3.26
CA GLU A 28 -22.54 -3.22 2.97
C GLU A 28 -22.91 -1.78 2.58
N ILE A 29 -23.42 -1.62 1.36
CA ILE A 29 -23.83 -0.33 0.80
C ILE A 29 -25.22 -0.51 0.17
N GLY A 30 -26.21 0.26 0.63
CA GLY A 30 -27.59 0.20 0.09
C GLY A 30 -28.22 -1.19 0.17
N GLY A 31 -27.92 -1.96 1.20
CA GLY A 31 -28.44 -3.33 1.42
C GLY A 31 -27.77 -4.40 0.53
N LYS A 32 -26.71 -4.05 -0.19
CA LYS A 32 -25.89 -4.99 -0.96
C LYS A 32 -24.50 -5.12 -0.35
N VAL A 33 -23.96 -6.33 -0.36
CA VAL A 33 -22.62 -6.64 0.14
C VAL A 33 -21.65 -6.72 -1.04
N TYR A 34 -20.54 -5.97 -0.93
CA TYR A 34 -19.49 -5.91 -1.93
C TYR A 34 -18.17 -6.33 -1.32
N THR A 35 -17.37 -7.10 -2.08
CA THR A 35 -15.98 -7.37 -1.75
C THR A 35 -15.10 -6.15 -2.07
N PRO A 36 -13.88 -6.07 -1.51
CA PRO A 36 -12.90 -5.04 -1.90
C PRO A 36 -12.64 -5.02 -3.41
N GLN A 37 -12.53 -6.20 -4.05
CA GLN A 37 -12.34 -6.33 -5.49
C GLN A 37 -13.49 -5.71 -6.28
N GLU A 38 -14.74 -5.98 -5.87
CA GLU A 38 -15.93 -5.42 -6.52
C GLU A 38 -16.00 -3.88 -6.37
N ILE A 39 -15.53 -3.33 -5.26
CA ILE A 39 -15.45 -1.87 -5.07
C ILE A 39 -14.36 -1.28 -5.96
N SER A 40 -13.16 -1.84 -5.94
CA SER A 40 -12.05 -1.41 -6.79
C SER A 40 -12.42 -1.52 -8.27
N ALA A 41 -13.12 -2.58 -8.67
CA ALA A 41 -13.59 -2.76 -10.04
C ALA A 41 -14.54 -1.64 -10.48
N LYS A 42 -15.36 -1.07 -9.59
CA LYS A 42 -16.22 0.09 -9.94
C LYS A 42 -15.39 1.33 -10.29
N ILE A 43 -14.29 1.55 -9.57
CA ILE A 43 -13.36 2.65 -9.86
C ILE A 43 -12.68 2.41 -11.22
N LEU A 44 -12.14 1.20 -11.43
CA LEU A 44 -11.50 0.84 -12.68
C LEU A 44 -12.46 0.90 -13.88
N SER A 45 -13.73 0.49 -13.70
CA SER A 45 -14.77 0.60 -14.74
C SER A 45 -15.06 2.05 -15.08
N LYS A 46 -15.05 2.96 -14.08
CA LYS A 46 -15.23 4.40 -14.34
C LYS A 46 -14.06 4.97 -15.14
N LEU A 47 -12.82 4.64 -14.73
CA LEU A 47 -11.62 5.08 -15.45
C LEU A 47 -11.59 4.55 -16.88
N LYS A 48 -11.98 3.28 -17.07
CA LYS A 48 -12.11 2.66 -18.39
C LYS A 48 -13.11 3.43 -19.26
N ALA A 49 -14.31 3.72 -18.73
CA ALA A 49 -15.35 4.45 -19.44
C ALA A 49 -14.89 5.87 -19.83
N ASP A 50 -14.20 6.57 -18.93
CA ASP A 50 -13.66 7.91 -19.20
C ASP A 50 -12.58 7.88 -20.30
N ALA A 51 -11.71 6.85 -20.27
CA ALA A 51 -10.70 6.65 -21.31
C ALA A 51 -11.35 6.32 -22.67
N GLU A 52 -12.39 5.47 -22.70
CA GLU A 52 -13.12 5.13 -23.91
C GLU A 52 -13.87 6.32 -24.51
N GLU A 53 -14.47 7.15 -23.65
CA GLU A 53 -15.12 8.40 -24.07
C GLU A 53 -14.12 9.39 -24.68
N TYR A 54 -12.96 9.56 -24.03
CA TYR A 54 -11.91 10.45 -24.52
C TYR A 54 -11.27 9.98 -25.83
N LEU A 55 -10.98 8.67 -25.94
CA LEU A 55 -10.32 8.09 -27.10
C LEU A 55 -11.24 7.77 -28.27
N GLY A 56 -12.58 7.70 -28.04
CA GLY A 56 -13.56 7.29 -29.03
C GLY A 56 -13.44 5.83 -29.46
N THR A 57 -12.82 4.98 -28.66
CA THR A 57 -12.61 3.55 -28.95
C THR A 57 -12.63 2.71 -27.67
N THR A 58 -12.82 1.39 -27.80
CA THR A 58 -12.78 0.46 -26.66
C THR A 58 -11.37 0.33 -26.08
N VAL A 59 -11.29 0.31 -24.75
CA VAL A 59 -10.07 0.06 -23.98
C VAL A 59 -10.17 -1.32 -23.35
N ASN A 60 -9.35 -2.27 -23.79
CA ASN A 60 -9.39 -3.65 -23.31
C ASN A 60 -8.21 -3.99 -22.41
N ASP A 61 -7.02 -3.45 -22.68
CA ASP A 61 -5.79 -3.77 -21.97
C ASP A 61 -5.42 -2.67 -20.97
N ALA A 62 -4.85 -3.07 -19.84
CA ALA A 62 -4.41 -2.13 -18.80
C ALA A 62 -3.12 -2.58 -18.11
N VAL A 63 -2.31 -1.60 -17.72
CA VAL A 63 -1.30 -1.71 -16.67
C VAL A 63 -1.88 -1.08 -15.42
N ILE A 64 -1.86 -1.79 -14.30
CA ILE A 64 -2.42 -1.31 -13.04
C ILE A 64 -1.31 -1.20 -12.00
N THR A 65 -1.26 -0.08 -11.29
CA THR A 65 -0.27 0.15 -10.24
C THR A 65 -0.77 -0.32 -8.88
N VAL A 66 0.15 -0.72 -8.02
CA VAL A 66 -0.10 -1.09 -6.62
C VAL A 66 0.99 -0.52 -5.72
N PRO A 67 0.69 -0.21 -4.45
CA PRO A 67 1.72 0.09 -3.47
C PRO A 67 2.80 -1.00 -3.42
N ALA A 68 4.06 -0.61 -3.28
CA ALA A 68 5.17 -1.56 -3.33
C ALA A 68 5.10 -2.60 -2.20
N TYR A 69 4.58 -2.18 -1.04
CA TYR A 69 4.45 -3.03 0.15
C TYR A 69 3.18 -3.91 0.19
N PHE A 70 2.41 -3.96 -0.92
CA PHE A 70 1.29 -4.89 -1.04
C PHE A 70 1.77 -6.33 -1.02
N ASN A 71 1.10 -7.16 -0.19
CA ASN A 71 1.32 -8.60 -0.14
C ASN A 71 0.68 -9.31 -1.35
N ASP A 72 0.96 -10.61 -1.50
CA ASP A 72 0.44 -11.45 -2.58
C ASP A 72 -1.10 -11.39 -2.72
N ALA A 73 -1.83 -11.50 -1.61
CA ALA A 73 -3.29 -11.46 -1.63
C ALA A 73 -3.86 -10.12 -2.13
N GLN A 74 -3.20 -8.99 -1.79
CA GLN A 74 -3.60 -7.66 -2.23
C GLN A 74 -3.31 -7.45 -3.73
N ARG A 75 -2.19 -7.98 -4.24
CA ARG A 75 -1.85 -7.96 -5.67
C ARG A 75 -2.84 -8.76 -6.50
N LYS A 76 -3.15 -9.99 -6.07
CA LYS A 76 -4.20 -10.84 -6.68
C LYS A 76 -5.56 -10.15 -6.68
N ALA A 77 -5.96 -9.56 -5.57
CA ALA A 77 -7.22 -8.83 -5.46
C ALA A 77 -7.31 -7.64 -6.43
N THR A 78 -6.18 -6.94 -6.65
CA THR A 78 -6.12 -5.84 -7.63
C THR A 78 -6.23 -6.36 -9.07
N GLN A 79 -5.56 -7.46 -9.39
CA GLN A 79 -5.67 -8.11 -10.71
C GLN A 79 -7.10 -8.59 -10.98
N GLU A 80 -7.74 -9.23 -9.98
CA GLU A 80 -9.15 -9.65 -10.03
C GLU A 80 -10.09 -8.46 -10.26
N ALA A 81 -9.85 -7.33 -9.57
CA ALA A 81 -10.63 -6.11 -9.76
C ALA A 81 -10.56 -5.59 -11.20
N GLY A 82 -9.38 -5.64 -11.83
CA GLY A 82 -9.21 -5.32 -13.25
C GLY A 82 -10.04 -6.24 -14.15
N THR A 83 -10.00 -7.54 -13.88
CA THR A 83 -10.79 -8.55 -14.61
C THR A 83 -12.30 -8.32 -14.45
N ILE A 84 -12.78 -8.04 -13.22
CA ILE A 84 -14.19 -7.72 -12.94
C ILE A 84 -14.62 -6.45 -13.68
N ALA A 85 -13.72 -5.46 -13.83
CA ALA A 85 -13.96 -4.23 -14.59
C ALA A 85 -13.97 -4.46 -16.12
N GLY A 86 -13.72 -5.67 -16.59
CA GLY A 86 -13.65 -6.00 -18.03
C GLY A 86 -12.35 -5.53 -18.68
N LEU A 87 -11.26 -5.50 -17.93
CA LEU A 87 -9.90 -5.20 -18.40
C LEU A 87 -9.06 -6.48 -18.46
N ASN A 88 -8.26 -6.61 -19.49
CA ASN A 88 -7.16 -7.55 -19.57
C ASN A 88 -5.95 -6.89 -18.88
N VAL A 89 -5.60 -7.37 -17.70
CA VAL A 89 -4.48 -6.82 -16.92
C VAL A 89 -3.17 -7.38 -17.45
N LEU A 90 -2.47 -6.59 -18.25
CA LEU A 90 -1.19 -7.00 -18.86
C LEU A 90 -0.06 -7.03 -17.83
N ARG A 91 -0.12 -6.13 -16.84
CA ARG A 91 0.90 -6.01 -15.81
C ARG A 91 0.34 -5.36 -14.54
N ILE A 92 0.75 -5.88 -13.39
CA ILE A 92 0.75 -5.17 -12.12
C ILE A 92 2.14 -4.62 -11.90
N ILE A 93 2.28 -3.32 -11.63
CA ILE A 93 3.57 -2.65 -11.38
C ILE A 93 3.52 -1.88 -10.07
N ASN A 94 4.62 -1.84 -9.34
CA ASN A 94 4.71 -1.06 -8.12
C ASN A 94 4.67 0.45 -8.42
N GLU A 95 3.94 1.22 -7.60
CA GLU A 95 3.79 2.67 -7.76
C GLU A 95 5.13 3.42 -7.78
N PRO A 96 6.08 3.18 -6.83
CA PRO A 96 7.38 3.84 -6.88
C PRO A 96 8.22 3.43 -8.09
N THR A 97 8.06 2.20 -8.56
CA THR A 97 8.73 1.72 -9.78
C THR A 97 8.17 2.42 -11.02
N ALA A 98 6.85 2.59 -11.10
CA ALA A 98 6.21 3.37 -12.16
C ALA A 98 6.68 4.83 -12.11
N ALA A 99 6.71 5.45 -10.92
CA ALA A 99 7.20 6.83 -10.77
C ALA A 99 8.65 6.98 -11.25
N SER A 100 9.52 6.01 -10.95
CA SER A 100 10.90 6.02 -11.39
C SER A 100 11.05 5.87 -12.91
N LEU A 101 10.19 5.08 -13.56
CA LEU A 101 10.14 4.98 -15.03
C LEU A 101 9.82 6.34 -15.68
N ALA A 102 8.82 7.05 -15.14
CA ALA A 102 8.48 8.38 -15.65
C ALA A 102 9.60 9.41 -15.44
N TYR A 103 10.30 9.33 -14.30
CA TYR A 103 11.43 10.20 -13.99
C TYR A 103 12.66 9.89 -14.83
N GLY A 104 13.03 8.62 -14.96
CA GLY A 104 14.32 8.17 -15.47
C GLY A 104 14.37 7.91 -16.97
N LEU A 105 13.24 8.02 -17.69
CA LEU A 105 13.16 7.64 -19.10
C LEU A 105 14.19 8.37 -20.00
N ASP A 106 14.46 9.63 -19.69
CA ASP A 106 15.41 10.47 -20.46
C ASP A 106 16.79 10.61 -19.78
N LYS A 107 17.02 9.88 -18.68
CA LYS A 107 18.26 10.00 -17.92
C LYS A 107 19.39 9.23 -18.57
N LYS A 108 20.56 9.85 -18.59
CA LYS A 108 21.81 9.26 -19.05
C LYS A 108 22.80 9.23 -17.89
N GLY A 109 23.27 8.05 -17.56
CA GLY A 109 24.17 7.83 -16.43
C GLY A 109 23.49 7.17 -15.24
N GLU A 110 24.29 6.63 -14.34
CA GLU A 110 23.82 5.93 -13.13
C GLU A 110 23.44 6.93 -12.04
N GLU A 111 22.23 6.81 -11.51
CA GLU A 111 21.72 7.60 -10.39
C GLU A 111 21.07 6.65 -9.34
N LYS A 112 21.35 6.88 -8.08
CA LYS A 112 20.60 6.24 -6.96
C LYS A 112 19.49 7.16 -6.53
N VAL A 113 18.26 6.66 -6.69
CA VAL A 113 17.04 7.43 -6.50
C VAL A 113 16.28 6.85 -5.32
N LEU A 114 15.78 7.73 -4.45
CA LEU A 114 14.81 7.35 -3.42
C LEU A 114 13.44 7.90 -3.81
N VAL A 115 12.47 7.01 -3.93
CA VAL A 115 11.05 7.37 -4.10
C VAL A 115 10.39 7.33 -2.74
N TYR A 116 9.84 8.46 -2.30
CA TYR A 116 9.05 8.62 -1.08
C TYR A 116 7.60 8.80 -1.49
N ASP A 117 6.79 7.75 -1.34
CA ASP A 117 5.39 7.75 -1.74
C ASP A 117 4.49 7.79 -0.50
N LEU A 118 3.88 8.95 -0.23
CA LEU A 118 2.91 9.14 0.84
C LEU A 118 1.55 9.46 0.21
N GLY A 119 0.77 8.40 0.04
CA GLY A 119 -0.57 8.46 -0.54
C GLY A 119 -1.66 8.80 0.46
N GLY A 120 -2.90 8.45 0.10
CA GLY A 120 -4.07 8.61 0.98
C GLY A 120 -4.15 7.57 2.10
N GLY A 121 -3.70 6.35 1.85
CA GLY A 121 -3.84 5.23 2.79
C GLY A 121 -2.57 4.43 3.03
N THR A 122 -1.53 4.61 2.22
CA THR A 122 -0.27 3.86 2.30
C THR A 122 0.93 4.79 2.25
N PHE A 123 2.01 4.33 2.86
CA PHE A 123 3.33 4.90 2.75
C PHE A 123 4.31 3.85 2.24
N ASP A 124 5.02 4.16 1.16
CA ASP A 124 6.08 3.35 0.60
C ASP A 124 7.35 4.17 0.42
N VAL A 125 8.49 3.56 0.68
CA VAL A 125 9.80 4.10 0.36
C VAL A 125 10.60 3.06 -0.40
N THR A 126 11.11 3.44 -1.56
CA THR A 126 11.85 2.54 -2.45
C THR A 126 13.15 3.17 -2.88
N VAL A 127 14.22 2.42 -2.79
CA VAL A 127 15.55 2.80 -3.28
C VAL A 127 15.82 2.06 -4.58
N LEU A 128 16.16 2.80 -5.62
CA LEU A 128 16.44 2.27 -6.96
C LEU A 128 17.80 2.76 -7.46
N GLU A 129 18.39 1.96 -8.33
CA GLU A 129 19.47 2.39 -9.21
C GLU A 129 18.92 2.49 -10.64
N ILE A 130 19.14 3.65 -11.26
CA ILE A 130 18.66 3.96 -12.61
C ILE A 130 19.87 4.27 -13.46
N GLY A 131 20.00 3.63 -14.63
CA GLY A 131 21.10 3.91 -15.54
C GLY A 131 20.92 3.23 -16.89
N ASP A 132 21.18 3.93 -17.97
CA ASP A 132 21.20 3.43 -19.36
C ASP A 132 19.96 2.57 -19.72
N GLY A 133 18.76 3.00 -19.29
CA GLY A 133 17.50 2.30 -19.53
C GLY A 133 17.23 1.15 -18.56
N THR A 134 18.11 0.87 -17.60
CA THR A 134 17.88 -0.12 -16.55
C THR A 134 17.35 0.56 -15.30
N PHE A 135 16.31 -0.03 -14.70
CA PHE A 135 15.68 0.40 -13.46
C PHE A 135 15.70 -0.79 -12.51
N GLU A 136 16.61 -0.76 -11.55
CA GLU A 136 16.79 -1.83 -10.58
C GLU A 136 16.35 -1.37 -9.19
N VAL A 137 15.35 -2.06 -8.62
CA VAL A 137 14.94 -1.84 -7.24
C VAL A 137 15.96 -2.53 -6.33
N LEU A 138 16.61 -1.75 -5.46
CA LEU A 138 17.58 -2.24 -4.48
C LEU A 138 16.89 -2.67 -3.18
N SER A 139 15.91 -1.88 -2.75
CA SER A 139 15.11 -2.19 -1.56
C SER A 139 13.77 -1.46 -1.57
N THR A 140 12.82 -1.97 -0.82
CA THR A 140 11.56 -1.31 -0.52
C THR A 140 11.14 -1.58 0.92
N ASP A 141 10.54 -0.58 1.55
CA ASP A 141 9.93 -0.69 2.88
C ASP A 141 8.70 0.21 2.96
N GLY A 142 7.84 0.05 3.97
CA GLY A 142 6.65 0.87 4.06
C GLY A 142 5.63 0.40 5.08
N ASN A 143 4.51 1.14 5.12
CA ASN A 143 3.36 0.82 5.95
C ASN A 143 2.07 0.95 5.13
N ALA A 144 1.40 -0.19 4.89
CA ALA A 144 0.15 -0.25 4.14
C ALA A 144 -1.06 0.37 4.88
N PHE A 145 -0.84 0.96 6.05
CA PHE A 145 -1.86 1.59 6.90
C PHE A 145 -1.42 2.97 7.42
N LEU A 146 -0.53 3.64 6.70
CA LEU A 146 -0.07 5.00 6.99
C LEU A 146 -0.27 5.88 5.76
N GLY A 147 -1.15 6.87 5.85
CA GLY A 147 -1.43 7.77 4.74
C GLY A 147 -2.27 8.97 5.14
N GLY A 148 -2.73 9.73 4.17
CA GLY A 148 -3.52 10.95 4.33
C GLY A 148 -4.73 10.79 5.25
N ASP A 149 -5.37 9.61 5.24
CA ASP A 149 -6.50 9.29 6.12
C ASP A 149 -6.12 9.33 7.62
N ASP A 150 -4.88 8.98 7.97
CA ASP A 150 -4.43 9.01 9.36
C ASP A 150 -4.20 10.44 9.82
N PHE A 151 -3.74 11.33 8.94
CA PHE A 151 -3.66 12.77 9.19
C PHE A 151 -5.05 13.36 9.38
N ASP A 152 -6.03 12.99 8.55
CA ASP A 152 -7.43 13.41 8.68
C ASP A 152 -8.03 12.92 10.00
N ASN A 153 -7.76 11.69 10.40
CA ASN A 153 -8.24 11.14 11.66
C ASN A 153 -7.72 11.94 12.88
N LYS A 154 -6.51 12.50 12.83
CA LYS A 154 -6.03 13.40 13.91
C LYS A 154 -6.86 14.67 14.02
N ILE A 155 -7.27 15.24 12.90
CA ILE A 155 -8.16 16.42 12.89
C ILE A 155 -9.54 16.03 13.39
N ILE A 156 -10.10 14.90 12.94
CA ILE A 156 -11.42 14.40 13.37
C ILE A 156 -11.44 14.17 14.88
N ASP A 157 -10.41 13.49 15.42
CA ASP A 157 -10.32 13.24 16.86
C ASP A 157 -10.25 14.54 17.65
N TRP A 158 -9.41 15.50 17.23
CA TRP A 158 -9.34 16.81 17.87
C TRP A 158 -10.70 17.54 17.82
N LEU A 159 -11.38 17.59 16.67
CA LEU A 159 -12.70 18.22 16.54
C LEU A 159 -13.76 17.56 17.43
N ALA A 160 -13.73 16.23 17.51
CA ALA A 160 -14.68 15.47 18.33
C ALA A 160 -14.42 15.68 19.83
N ASP A 161 -13.17 15.75 20.26
CA ASP A 161 -12.81 16.03 21.65
C ASP A 161 -13.24 17.46 22.06
N GLU A 162 -12.97 18.47 21.22
CA GLU A 162 -13.44 19.83 21.44
C GLU A 162 -14.97 19.91 21.53
N PHE A 163 -15.66 19.26 20.57
CA PHE A 163 -17.12 19.19 20.57
C PHE A 163 -17.68 18.54 21.82
N LYS A 164 -17.07 17.42 22.24
CA LYS A 164 -17.47 16.69 23.44
C LYS A 164 -17.27 17.51 24.71
N ALA A 165 -16.17 18.25 24.79
CA ALA A 165 -15.89 19.14 25.93
C ALA A 165 -16.95 20.24 26.07
N GLU A 166 -17.45 20.77 24.96
CA GLU A 166 -18.46 21.84 24.92
C GLU A 166 -19.90 21.33 25.12
N ASN A 167 -20.23 20.13 24.59
CA ASN A 167 -21.61 19.65 24.46
C ASN A 167 -21.91 18.39 25.30
N GLY A 168 -20.90 17.72 25.87
CA GLY A 168 -21.06 16.59 26.77
C GLY A 168 -21.31 15.24 26.10
N PHE A 169 -21.28 15.14 24.76
CA PHE A 169 -21.43 13.87 24.02
C PHE A 169 -20.52 13.82 22.80
N ASP A 170 -20.23 12.61 22.33
CA ASP A 170 -19.32 12.38 21.20
C ASP A 170 -20.10 12.44 19.88
N VAL A 171 -19.75 13.41 19.04
CA VAL A 171 -20.37 13.62 17.72
C VAL A 171 -20.06 12.50 16.72
N LYS A 172 -18.99 11.71 16.92
CA LYS A 172 -18.62 10.57 16.08
C LYS A 172 -19.64 9.42 16.13
N ASN A 173 -20.50 9.37 17.14
CA ASN A 173 -21.55 8.37 17.24
C ASN A 173 -22.65 8.55 16.18
N ASP A 174 -22.79 9.73 15.60
CA ASP A 174 -23.65 10.00 14.46
C ASP A 174 -22.86 9.80 13.15
N LYS A 175 -23.28 8.82 12.35
CA LYS A 175 -22.62 8.49 11.08
C LYS A 175 -22.63 9.61 10.05
N MET A 176 -23.69 10.43 10.03
CA MET A 176 -23.76 11.57 9.12
C MET A 176 -22.82 12.68 9.58
N ALA A 177 -22.77 12.93 10.87
CA ALA A 177 -21.81 13.89 11.44
C ALA A 177 -20.37 13.42 11.22
N LEU A 178 -20.08 12.14 11.43
CA LEU A 178 -18.76 11.56 11.17
C LEU A 178 -18.32 11.75 9.71
N GLN A 179 -19.22 11.54 8.73
CA GLN A 179 -18.86 11.76 7.34
C GLN A 179 -18.56 13.24 7.06
N ARG A 180 -19.34 14.15 7.62
CA ARG A 180 -19.10 15.60 7.48
C ARG A 180 -17.80 16.04 8.14
N LEU A 181 -17.44 15.43 9.29
CA LEU A 181 -16.14 15.65 9.93
C LEU A 181 -14.98 15.20 9.04
N LYS A 182 -15.12 14.03 8.37
CA LYS A 182 -14.12 13.53 7.43
C LYS A 182 -13.89 14.47 6.26
N ASP A 183 -14.97 14.88 5.60
CA ASP A 183 -14.89 15.79 4.45
C ASP A 183 -14.24 17.13 4.85
N ALA A 184 -14.60 17.65 6.03
CA ALA A 184 -14.02 18.87 6.56
C ALA A 184 -12.55 18.73 6.98
N ALA A 185 -12.18 17.59 7.56
CA ALA A 185 -10.79 17.32 7.97
C ALA A 185 -9.88 17.22 6.75
N GLU A 186 -10.28 16.48 5.71
CA GLU A 186 -9.53 16.37 4.46
C GLU A 186 -9.36 17.74 3.78
N ASN A 187 -10.43 18.54 3.71
CA ASN A 187 -10.37 19.89 3.16
C ASN A 187 -9.42 20.78 3.97
N ALA A 188 -9.51 20.74 5.31
CA ALA A 188 -8.62 21.51 6.19
C ALA A 188 -7.14 21.09 6.00
N LYS A 189 -6.85 19.78 5.92
CA LYS A 189 -5.51 19.27 5.61
C LYS A 189 -4.99 19.83 4.28
N LYS A 190 -5.80 19.79 3.22
CA LYS A 190 -5.44 20.33 1.90
C LYS A 190 -5.15 21.83 1.95
N GLU A 191 -6.01 22.61 2.62
CA GLU A 191 -5.84 24.07 2.77
C GLU A 191 -4.57 24.40 3.55
N LEU A 192 -4.28 23.68 4.63
CA LEU A 192 -3.07 23.86 5.44
C LEU A 192 -1.77 23.52 4.71
N SER A 193 -1.83 22.90 3.54
CA SER A 193 -0.64 22.71 2.70
C SER A 193 -0.13 24.04 2.12
N SER A 194 -1.01 25.04 1.99
CA SER A 194 -0.66 26.37 1.46
C SER A 194 -0.93 27.51 2.43
N ALA A 195 -1.93 27.40 3.30
CA ALA A 195 -2.32 28.42 4.27
C ALA A 195 -1.72 28.14 5.66
N GLU A 196 -1.50 29.17 6.47
CA GLU A 196 -1.04 29.06 7.86
C GLU A 196 -2.17 28.69 8.84
N SER A 197 -3.43 28.91 8.45
CA SER A 197 -4.62 28.55 9.22
C SER A 197 -5.82 28.37 8.32
N THR A 198 -6.78 27.59 8.78
CA THR A 198 -8.10 27.42 8.11
C THR A 198 -9.21 27.42 9.15
N GLU A 199 -10.42 27.78 8.73
CA GLU A 199 -11.64 27.69 9.53
C GLU A 199 -12.46 26.47 9.11
N ILE A 200 -12.72 25.58 10.07
CA ILE A 200 -13.63 24.46 9.90
C ILE A 200 -15.00 24.87 10.41
N ASN A 201 -15.98 24.97 9.50
CA ASN A 201 -17.34 25.41 9.81
C ASN A 201 -18.35 24.35 9.39
N LEU A 202 -18.96 23.70 10.39
CA LEU A 202 -19.94 22.63 10.21
C LEU A 202 -21.27 23.05 10.87
N PRO A 203 -22.10 23.80 10.16
CA PRO A 203 -23.41 24.20 10.68
C PRO A 203 -24.34 22.99 10.81
N PHE A 204 -25.15 22.97 11.87
CA PHE A 204 -26.13 21.89 12.13
C PHE A 204 -25.48 20.52 12.16
N ILE A 205 -24.30 20.39 12.83
CA ILE A 205 -23.57 19.12 12.91
C ILE A 205 -24.30 18.08 13.74
N SER A 206 -25.05 18.54 14.75
CA SER A 206 -25.82 17.71 15.65
C SER A 206 -27.02 18.44 16.24
N MET A 207 -27.88 17.73 16.99
CA MET A 207 -28.99 18.30 17.76
C MET A 207 -28.75 18.11 19.26
N GLY A 208 -28.83 19.20 19.98
CA GLY A 208 -28.82 19.19 21.46
C GLY A 208 -30.20 19.44 22.03
N ASN A 209 -30.31 19.45 23.37
CA ASN A 209 -31.56 19.71 24.09
C ASN A 209 -32.13 21.13 23.84
N ALA A 210 -31.26 22.08 23.53
CA ALA A 210 -31.64 23.48 23.28
C ALA A 210 -31.81 23.82 21.78
N GLY A 211 -31.63 22.85 20.89
CA GLY A 211 -31.74 23.04 19.44
C GLY A 211 -30.50 22.60 18.67
N PRO A 212 -30.36 23.06 17.41
CA PRO A 212 -29.23 22.70 16.56
C PRO A 212 -27.90 23.18 17.14
N ILE A 213 -26.88 22.32 17.02
CA ILE A 213 -25.49 22.62 17.41
C ILE A 213 -24.66 22.81 16.14
N HIS A 214 -23.78 23.80 16.19
CA HIS A 214 -22.82 24.13 15.13
C HIS A 214 -21.42 23.86 15.66
N LEU A 215 -20.50 23.42 14.81
CA LEU A 215 -19.10 23.32 15.15
C LEU A 215 -18.32 24.29 14.26
N VAL A 216 -17.66 25.27 14.91
CA VAL A 216 -16.81 26.24 14.23
C VAL A 216 -15.48 26.26 14.99
N LYS A 217 -14.39 25.91 14.31
CA LYS A 217 -13.04 25.86 14.88
C LYS A 217 -12.02 26.39 13.89
N SER A 218 -11.05 27.13 14.40
CA SER A 218 -9.87 27.52 13.63
C SER A 218 -8.72 26.54 13.92
N LEU A 219 -8.13 26.00 12.85
CA LEU A 219 -6.99 25.11 12.92
C LEU A 219 -5.79 25.78 12.26
N THR A 220 -4.68 25.91 13.02
CA THR A 220 -3.41 26.40 12.46
C THR A 220 -2.56 25.26 11.95
N ARG A 221 -1.70 25.53 10.96
CA ARG A 221 -0.70 24.57 10.45
C ARG A 221 0.18 24.04 11.58
N ALA A 222 0.68 24.92 12.46
CA ALA A 222 1.52 24.51 13.59
C ALA A 222 0.80 23.52 14.53
N LYS A 223 -0.49 23.71 14.80
CA LYS A 223 -1.29 22.77 15.60
C LYS A 223 -1.45 21.45 14.87
N PHE A 224 -1.75 21.47 13.58
CA PHE A 224 -1.88 20.28 12.73
C PHE A 224 -0.56 19.48 12.69
N GLU A 225 0.56 20.14 12.44
CA GLU A 225 1.89 19.52 12.42
C GLU A 225 2.24 18.88 13.78
N SER A 226 1.92 19.56 14.89
CA SER A 226 2.12 18.98 16.22
C SER A 226 1.27 17.73 16.48
N MET A 227 0.03 17.68 15.98
CA MET A 227 -0.84 16.51 16.14
C MET A 227 -0.38 15.31 15.29
N THR A 228 0.32 15.57 14.19
CA THR A 228 0.70 14.58 13.18
C THR A 228 2.18 14.23 13.17
N GLU A 229 2.97 14.82 14.08
CA GLU A 229 4.43 14.67 14.16
C GLU A 229 4.86 13.19 14.13
N LYS A 230 4.23 12.35 14.97
CA LYS A 230 4.55 10.91 15.04
C LYS A 230 4.32 10.15 13.72
N LEU A 231 3.34 10.56 12.92
CA LEU A 231 3.07 9.95 11.61
C LEU A 231 4.20 10.26 10.63
N ILE A 232 4.72 11.48 10.69
CA ILE A 232 5.87 11.88 9.86
C ILE A 232 7.16 11.20 10.35
N ASP A 233 7.39 11.14 11.67
CA ASP A 233 8.57 10.47 12.23
C ASP A 233 8.62 8.98 11.85
N GLU A 234 7.47 8.32 11.81
CA GLU A 234 7.37 6.91 11.38
C GLU A 234 7.89 6.74 9.95
N THR A 235 7.62 7.67 9.05
CA THR A 235 8.13 7.59 7.67
C THR A 235 9.66 7.61 7.60
N LEU A 236 10.32 8.33 8.52
CA LEU A 236 11.79 8.34 8.60
C LEU A 236 12.38 7.00 9.04
N GLU A 237 11.68 6.28 9.90
CA GLU A 237 12.15 4.95 10.30
C GLU A 237 12.15 3.98 9.12
N HIS A 238 11.11 4.03 8.27
CA HIS A 238 11.05 3.25 7.03
C HIS A 238 12.16 3.65 6.05
N ILE A 239 12.48 4.95 5.90
CA ILE A 239 13.62 5.40 5.09
C ILE A 239 14.93 4.77 5.59
N LYS A 240 15.16 4.76 6.90
CA LYS A 240 16.38 4.17 7.50
C LYS A 240 16.46 2.67 7.22
N VAL A 241 15.33 1.95 7.30
CA VAL A 241 15.26 0.51 6.98
C VAL A 241 15.58 0.29 5.49
N ALA A 242 14.94 1.03 4.59
CA ALA A 242 15.17 0.89 3.15
C ALA A 242 16.64 1.17 2.77
N LEU A 243 17.25 2.22 3.31
CA LEU A 243 18.68 2.51 3.10
C LEU A 243 19.57 1.38 3.61
N LYS A 244 19.28 0.86 4.80
CA LYS A 244 20.03 -0.26 5.38
C LYS A 244 19.91 -1.53 4.52
N ASP A 245 18.72 -1.88 4.08
CA ASP A 245 18.46 -3.06 3.26
C ASP A 245 19.14 -2.95 1.88
N ALA A 246 19.26 -1.74 1.34
CA ALA A 246 20.04 -1.43 0.13
C ALA A 246 21.56 -1.38 0.36
N ASN A 247 22.04 -1.50 1.62
CA ASN A 247 23.44 -1.26 2.00
C ASN A 247 23.97 0.14 1.60
N LEU A 248 23.12 1.16 1.69
CA LEU A 248 23.43 2.54 1.35
C LEU A 248 23.32 3.47 2.56
N SER A 249 24.06 4.57 2.49
CA SER A 249 23.90 5.71 3.39
C SER A 249 23.04 6.80 2.74
N LYS A 250 22.54 7.74 3.53
CA LYS A 250 21.81 8.90 2.99
C LYS A 250 22.63 9.76 2.01
N GLY A 251 23.95 9.69 2.09
CA GLY A 251 24.86 10.41 1.21
C GLY A 251 24.96 9.82 -0.20
N ASP A 252 24.63 8.53 -0.34
CA ASP A 252 24.71 7.79 -1.59
C ASP A 252 23.47 8.01 -2.49
N ILE A 253 22.41 8.62 -1.97
CA ILE A 253 21.20 8.93 -2.74
C ILE A 253 21.45 10.21 -3.55
N ASP A 254 21.30 10.14 -4.86
CA ASP A 254 21.49 11.28 -5.77
C ASP A 254 20.24 12.15 -5.83
N GLU A 255 19.07 11.53 -5.99
CA GLU A 255 17.78 12.22 -6.15
C GLU A 255 16.70 11.65 -5.23
N ILE A 256 15.77 12.53 -4.82
CA ILE A 256 14.62 12.17 -3.97
C ILE A 256 13.34 12.60 -4.69
N ILE A 257 12.51 11.63 -5.04
CA ILE A 257 11.24 11.83 -5.74
C ILE A 257 10.10 11.72 -4.73
N MET A 258 9.32 12.79 -4.62
CA MET A 258 8.13 12.84 -3.76
C MET A 258 6.91 12.45 -4.58
N VAL A 259 6.18 11.43 -4.14
CA VAL A 259 5.00 10.86 -4.80
C VAL A 259 3.83 10.82 -3.83
N GLY A 260 2.62 10.91 -4.35
CA GLY A 260 1.39 10.88 -3.57
C GLY A 260 0.95 12.25 -3.04
N GLY A 261 -0.35 12.47 -2.98
CA GLY A 261 -0.95 13.76 -2.62
C GLY A 261 -0.58 14.27 -1.24
N SER A 262 -0.32 13.36 -0.28
CA SER A 262 0.08 13.73 1.09
C SER A 262 1.51 14.26 1.19
N THR A 263 2.34 14.09 0.16
CA THR A 263 3.66 14.75 0.06
C THR A 263 3.57 16.26 -0.15
N ARG A 264 2.38 16.78 -0.43
CA ARG A 264 2.14 18.24 -0.46
C ARG A 264 2.18 18.89 0.93
N LEU A 265 2.14 18.09 2.00
CA LEU A 265 2.29 18.58 3.37
C LEU A 265 3.68 19.20 3.59
N PRO A 266 3.78 20.49 4.02
CA PRO A 266 5.07 21.16 4.19
C PRO A 266 6.01 20.43 5.14
N LYS A 267 5.47 19.85 6.22
CA LYS A 267 6.25 19.10 7.22
C LYS A 267 6.90 17.85 6.64
N ALA A 268 6.21 17.11 5.78
CA ALA A 268 6.80 15.95 5.11
C ALA A 268 8.01 16.34 4.25
N ASN A 269 7.87 17.39 3.43
CA ASN A 269 8.97 17.91 2.62
C ASN A 269 10.13 18.42 3.48
N GLN A 270 9.84 19.12 4.56
CA GLN A 270 10.85 19.65 5.48
C GLN A 270 11.68 18.51 6.07
N VAL A 271 11.03 17.52 6.66
CA VAL A 271 11.69 16.43 7.38
C VAL A 271 12.56 15.58 6.45
N VAL A 272 12.08 15.26 5.26
CA VAL A 272 12.86 14.52 4.26
C VAL A 272 14.08 15.33 3.79
N ARG A 273 13.89 16.63 3.50
CA ARG A 273 14.99 17.52 3.13
C ARG A 273 16.04 17.64 4.22
N GLU A 274 15.64 17.80 5.47
CA GLU A 274 16.53 17.88 6.63
C GLU A 274 17.29 16.58 6.86
N PHE A 275 16.62 15.43 6.70
CA PHE A 275 17.25 14.12 6.84
C PHE A 275 18.37 13.90 5.82
N PHE A 276 18.12 14.16 4.55
CA PHE A 276 19.11 13.97 3.49
C PHE A 276 20.10 15.12 3.33
N GLY A 277 19.75 16.32 3.79
CA GLY A 277 20.53 17.54 3.56
C GLY A 277 20.58 17.97 2.08
N LYS A 278 19.57 17.58 1.30
CA LYS A 278 19.46 17.83 -0.16
C LYS A 278 18.07 18.40 -0.50
N ASP A 279 17.99 19.12 -1.62
CA ASP A 279 16.71 19.53 -2.18
C ASP A 279 15.95 18.31 -2.76
N LEU A 280 14.63 18.39 -2.72
CA LEU A 280 13.75 17.39 -3.30
C LEU A 280 13.57 17.66 -4.80
N ASN A 281 13.40 16.60 -5.59
CA ASN A 281 13.13 16.73 -7.01
C ASN A 281 11.81 17.46 -7.26
N LYS A 282 11.81 18.42 -8.17
CA LYS A 282 10.66 19.23 -8.56
C LYS A 282 10.22 18.98 -10.00
N GLY A 283 10.89 18.07 -10.69
CA GLY A 283 10.67 17.80 -12.11
C GLY A 283 9.43 16.93 -12.39
N VAL A 284 8.87 16.29 -11.37
CA VAL A 284 7.70 15.42 -11.51
C VAL A 284 6.50 15.95 -10.74
N ASN A 285 5.31 15.73 -11.28
CA ASN A 285 4.06 16.00 -10.56
C ASN A 285 3.74 14.80 -9.66
N PRO A 286 3.69 14.95 -8.33
CA PRO A 286 3.46 13.85 -7.40
C PRO A 286 2.08 13.17 -7.56
N ASP A 287 1.11 13.84 -8.18
CA ASP A 287 -0.24 13.29 -8.41
C ASP A 287 -0.34 12.49 -9.72
N GLU A 288 0.57 12.70 -10.68
CA GLU A 288 0.48 12.16 -12.05
C GLU A 288 1.63 11.21 -12.41
N VAL A 289 2.75 11.29 -11.71
CA VAL A 289 3.99 10.59 -12.08
C VAL A 289 3.82 9.07 -12.13
N VAL A 290 3.01 8.49 -11.26
CA VAL A 290 2.71 7.04 -11.23
C VAL A 290 1.94 6.64 -12.48
N ALA A 291 0.91 7.40 -12.85
CA ALA A 291 0.12 7.13 -14.06
C ALA A 291 0.96 7.29 -15.33
N ALA A 292 1.84 8.31 -15.37
CA ALA A 292 2.78 8.50 -16.48
C ALA A 292 3.75 7.30 -16.61
N GLY A 293 4.29 6.80 -15.49
CA GLY A 293 5.15 5.62 -15.48
C GLY A 293 4.43 4.34 -15.88
N ALA A 294 3.19 4.15 -15.45
CA ALA A 294 2.35 3.05 -15.91
C ALA A 294 2.12 3.10 -17.44
N ALA A 295 1.96 4.30 -18.01
CA ALA A 295 1.86 4.48 -19.45
C ALA A 295 3.18 4.14 -20.16
N VAL A 296 4.33 4.49 -19.60
CA VAL A 296 5.65 4.07 -20.11
C VAL A 296 5.74 2.54 -20.13
N GLN A 297 5.37 1.87 -19.03
CA GLN A 297 5.35 0.40 -18.95
C GLN A 297 4.42 -0.21 -20.01
N ALA A 298 3.26 0.38 -20.25
CA ALA A 298 2.36 -0.07 -21.32
C ALA A 298 3.03 0.06 -22.70
N GLY A 299 3.76 1.15 -22.95
CA GLY A 299 4.56 1.34 -24.15
C GLY A 299 5.67 0.31 -24.32
N VAL A 300 6.34 -0.08 -23.22
CA VAL A 300 7.35 -1.16 -23.20
C VAL A 300 6.72 -2.50 -23.61
N LEU A 301 5.58 -2.85 -23.02
CA LEU A 301 4.87 -4.10 -23.30
C LEU A 301 4.37 -4.18 -24.76
N ARG A 302 4.06 -3.04 -25.37
CA ARG A 302 3.66 -2.96 -26.79
C ARG A 302 4.85 -2.91 -27.75
N GLY A 303 6.07 -2.67 -27.24
CA GLY A 303 7.27 -2.45 -28.05
C GLY A 303 7.39 -1.05 -28.64
N ASP A 304 6.56 -0.11 -28.21
CA ASP A 304 6.62 1.31 -28.60
C ASP A 304 7.79 2.01 -27.88
N VAL A 305 8.10 1.62 -26.66
CA VAL A 305 9.28 2.04 -25.88
C VAL A 305 10.28 0.88 -25.86
N LYS A 306 11.51 1.15 -26.25
CA LYS A 306 12.59 0.15 -26.34
C LYS A 306 13.70 0.47 -25.36
N ASP A 307 14.55 -0.52 -25.12
CA ASP A 307 15.77 -0.39 -24.30
C ASP A 307 15.48 0.01 -22.85
N VAL A 308 14.34 -0.48 -22.29
CA VAL A 308 13.98 -0.35 -20.88
C VAL A 308 13.93 -1.73 -20.24
N LEU A 309 14.73 -1.92 -19.19
CA LEU A 309 14.76 -3.11 -18.35
C LEU A 309 14.34 -2.74 -16.93
N LEU A 310 13.31 -3.39 -16.44
CA LEU A 310 12.81 -3.22 -15.09
C LEU A 310 13.08 -4.48 -14.27
N LEU A 311 13.80 -4.32 -13.15
CA LEU A 311 14.09 -5.36 -12.17
C LEU A 311 13.48 -4.94 -10.82
N ASP A 312 12.40 -5.59 -10.46
CA ASP A 312 11.69 -5.35 -9.19
C ASP A 312 12.03 -6.43 -8.15
N VAL A 313 11.66 -6.23 -6.88
CA VAL A 313 11.98 -7.13 -5.79
C VAL A 313 10.75 -7.52 -4.97
N THR A 314 10.83 -8.66 -4.27
CA THR A 314 9.79 -9.05 -3.30
C THR A 314 9.83 -8.13 -2.08
N PRO A 315 8.70 -7.55 -1.65
CA PRO A 315 8.66 -6.68 -0.47
C PRO A 315 8.75 -7.44 0.86
N LEU A 316 8.42 -8.72 0.85
CA LEU A 316 8.35 -9.59 2.03
C LEU A 316 8.89 -10.98 1.70
N SER A 317 9.50 -11.64 2.70
CA SER A 317 9.92 -13.04 2.59
C SER A 317 8.72 -13.98 2.46
N LEU A 318 8.91 -15.05 1.70
CA LEU A 318 7.96 -16.13 1.50
C LEU A 318 8.56 -17.45 2.01
N GLY A 319 7.76 -18.23 2.72
CA GLY A 319 8.21 -19.48 3.30
C GLY A 319 7.08 -20.39 3.75
N ILE A 320 7.47 -21.49 4.36
CA ILE A 320 6.54 -22.47 4.94
C ILE A 320 6.79 -22.65 6.43
N GLU A 321 5.72 -23.07 7.13
CA GLU A 321 5.84 -23.52 8.51
C GLU A 321 6.58 -24.85 8.58
N THR A 322 7.58 -24.91 9.46
CA THR A 322 8.36 -26.13 9.75
C THR A 322 8.25 -26.52 11.21
N LEU A 323 8.96 -27.57 11.62
CA LEU A 323 8.91 -28.10 12.96
C LEU A 323 9.10 -27.00 14.04
N GLY A 324 8.19 -26.97 15.02
CA GLY A 324 8.19 -25.94 16.06
C GLY A 324 7.42 -24.67 15.70
N GLY A 325 6.73 -24.63 14.55
CA GLY A 325 5.95 -23.48 14.11
C GLY A 325 6.80 -22.35 13.52
N VAL A 326 8.07 -22.61 13.24
CA VAL A 326 9.02 -21.63 12.69
C VAL A 326 8.76 -21.43 11.19
N MET A 327 8.83 -20.19 10.71
CA MET A 327 8.79 -19.89 9.29
C MET A 327 10.16 -20.12 8.65
N THR A 328 10.28 -21.15 7.83
CA THR A 328 11.46 -21.38 6.99
C THR A 328 11.29 -20.64 5.67
N LYS A 329 12.12 -19.62 5.45
CA LYS A 329 12.08 -18.78 4.26
C LYS A 329 12.68 -19.52 3.06
N LEU A 330 11.94 -19.54 1.94
CA LEU A 330 12.40 -20.05 0.64
C LEU A 330 12.83 -18.90 -0.26
N ILE A 331 12.09 -17.78 -0.22
CA ILE A 331 12.41 -16.56 -0.94
C ILE A 331 12.53 -15.44 0.09
N GLU A 332 13.71 -14.84 0.18
CA GLU A 332 13.99 -13.72 1.09
C GLU A 332 13.42 -12.41 0.55
N LYS A 333 13.02 -11.49 1.45
CA LYS A 333 12.75 -10.08 1.13
C LYS A 333 13.88 -9.50 0.28
N GLY A 334 13.57 -8.69 -0.72
CA GLY A 334 14.56 -8.07 -1.60
C GLY A 334 15.10 -8.99 -2.70
N THR A 335 14.50 -10.18 -2.89
CA THR A 335 14.87 -11.05 -4.03
C THR A 335 14.26 -10.49 -5.31
N THR A 336 15.09 -10.31 -6.34
CA THR A 336 14.65 -9.85 -7.68
C THR A 336 13.62 -10.79 -8.28
N ILE A 337 12.57 -10.26 -8.88
CA ILE A 337 11.48 -10.98 -9.54
C ILE A 337 11.49 -10.76 -11.06
N PRO A 338 11.05 -11.73 -11.88
CA PRO A 338 10.45 -13.02 -11.48
C PRO A 338 11.50 -13.98 -10.92
N VAL A 339 11.08 -14.86 -10.00
CA VAL A 339 11.98 -15.82 -9.36
C VAL A 339 11.29 -17.15 -9.05
N LYS A 340 12.01 -18.24 -9.25
CA LYS A 340 11.60 -19.60 -8.88
C LYS A 340 12.62 -20.23 -7.97
N LYS A 341 12.19 -20.71 -6.79
CA LYS A 341 13.04 -21.44 -5.83
C LYS A 341 12.35 -22.68 -5.32
N SER A 342 13.12 -23.75 -5.20
CA SER A 342 12.69 -25.04 -4.66
C SER A 342 13.54 -25.43 -3.46
N GLN A 343 12.92 -26.10 -2.49
CA GLN A 343 13.60 -26.73 -1.37
C GLN A 343 12.94 -28.06 -1.04
N VAL A 344 13.78 -29.06 -0.70
CA VAL A 344 13.32 -30.38 -0.31
C VAL A 344 13.15 -30.44 1.21
N PHE A 345 12.01 -30.89 1.65
CA PHE A 345 11.62 -31.17 3.02
C PHE A 345 11.37 -32.67 3.22
N SER A 346 11.07 -33.08 4.42
CA SER A 346 10.78 -34.47 4.72
C SER A 346 9.72 -34.61 5.81
N THR A 347 9.29 -35.86 6.07
CA THR A 347 8.33 -36.18 7.16
C THR A 347 8.99 -36.05 8.53
N ALA A 348 8.19 -35.61 9.52
CA ALA A 348 8.60 -35.48 10.91
C ALA A 348 8.50 -36.82 11.71
N ASP A 349 7.57 -37.70 11.30
CA ASP A 349 7.24 -38.95 11.95
C ASP A 349 7.42 -40.16 11.03
N ASP A 350 7.65 -41.33 11.64
CA ASP A 350 7.74 -42.59 10.90
C ASP A 350 6.38 -42.96 10.29
N ASN A 351 6.36 -43.41 9.05
CA ASN A 351 5.19 -43.83 8.30
C ASN A 351 4.08 -42.73 8.19
N GLN A 352 4.48 -41.48 8.19
CA GLN A 352 3.56 -40.34 8.06
C GLN A 352 2.91 -40.35 6.69
N PRO A 353 1.56 -40.49 6.58
CA PRO A 353 0.88 -40.68 5.29
C PRO A 353 0.60 -39.36 4.57
N ALA A 354 0.67 -38.22 5.26
CA ALA A 354 0.40 -36.90 4.70
C ALA A 354 1.20 -35.81 5.44
N VAL A 355 1.44 -34.71 4.75
CA VAL A 355 2.01 -33.48 5.33
C VAL A 355 1.14 -32.29 4.98
N SER A 356 0.95 -31.41 5.96
CA SER A 356 0.31 -30.12 5.75
C SER A 356 1.39 -29.06 5.55
N ILE A 357 1.31 -28.31 4.45
CA ILE A 357 2.24 -27.25 4.08
C ILE A 357 1.52 -25.92 4.26
N HIS A 358 1.85 -25.21 5.33
CA HIS A 358 1.33 -23.88 5.61
C HIS A 358 2.25 -22.83 5.01
N VAL A 359 1.78 -22.12 3.98
CA VAL A 359 2.51 -21.06 3.29
C VAL A 359 2.26 -19.72 3.96
N SER A 360 3.33 -19.01 4.26
CA SER A 360 3.28 -17.72 4.96
C SER A 360 4.17 -16.67 4.29
N GLN A 361 3.77 -15.40 4.43
CA GLN A 361 4.51 -14.23 3.96
C GLN A 361 4.76 -13.25 5.11
N GLY A 362 6.01 -12.80 5.27
CA GLY A 362 6.41 -11.81 6.29
C GLY A 362 7.79 -12.08 6.87
N GLU A 363 8.16 -11.26 7.88
CA GLU A 363 9.51 -11.27 8.47
C GLU A 363 9.56 -11.83 9.90
N ARG A 364 8.41 -12.25 10.47
CA ARG A 364 8.35 -12.79 11.83
C ARG A 364 8.89 -14.21 11.88
N GLU A 365 9.51 -14.58 13.00
CA GLU A 365 10.13 -15.88 13.21
C GLU A 365 9.12 -17.04 13.13
N PHE A 366 7.92 -16.85 13.71
CA PHE A 366 6.88 -17.89 13.71
C PHE A 366 5.90 -17.69 12.57
N ALA A 367 5.53 -18.78 11.89
CA ALA A 367 4.58 -18.75 10.76
C ALA A 367 3.22 -18.14 11.16
N ARG A 368 2.72 -18.43 12.37
CA ARG A 368 1.47 -17.89 12.91
C ARG A 368 1.42 -16.37 13.03
N ASP A 369 2.58 -15.72 13.15
CA ASP A 369 2.71 -14.27 13.32
C ASP A 369 2.86 -13.54 11.97
N ASN A 370 2.97 -14.32 10.89
CA ASN A 370 3.05 -13.86 9.50
C ASN A 370 1.69 -13.97 8.80
N LYS A 371 1.60 -13.39 7.60
CA LYS A 371 0.40 -13.50 6.77
C LYS A 371 0.30 -14.91 6.19
N SER A 372 -0.74 -15.66 6.57
CA SER A 372 -1.05 -16.94 5.92
C SER A 372 -1.54 -16.70 4.48
N LEU A 373 -0.90 -17.37 3.53
CA LEU A 373 -1.29 -17.38 2.12
C LEU A 373 -2.13 -18.60 1.76
N GLY A 374 -2.00 -19.69 2.52
CA GLY A 374 -2.77 -20.90 2.31
C GLY A 374 -2.19 -22.11 3.05
N MET A 375 -2.98 -23.16 3.09
CA MET A 375 -2.60 -24.47 3.63
C MET A 375 -2.89 -25.53 2.59
N PHE A 376 -1.89 -26.32 2.26
CA PHE A 376 -1.97 -27.40 1.29
C PHE A 376 -1.67 -28.72 2.00
N GLU A 377 -2.37 -29.79 1.60
CA GLU A 377 -2.12 -31.12 2.09
C GLU A 377 -1.59 -31.99 0.97
N LEU A 378 -0.43 -32.60 1.18
CA LEU A 378 0.09 -33.66 0.34
C LEU A 378 -0.18 -35.02 1.04
N SER A 379 -1.05 -35.82 0.46
CA SER A 379 -1.44 -37.15 0.95
C SER A 379 -0.77 -38.26 0.15
N ASP A 380 -1.02 -39.50 0.56
CA ASP A 380 -0.54 -40.72 -0.09
C ASP A 380 0.98 -40.85 -0.13
N ILE A 381 1.65 -40.34 0.89
CA ILE A 381 3.10 -40.50 1.05
C ILE A 381 3.40 -41.96 1.40
N PRO A 382 4.26 -42.65 0.63
CA PRO A 382 4.64 -44.03 0.93
C PRO A 382 5.21 -44.19 2.35
N ALA A 383 4.81 -45.26 3.03
CA ALA A 383 5.31 -45.56 4.38
C ALA A 383 6.82 -45.71 4.38
N ALA A 384 7.50 -44.87 5.15
CA ALA A 384 8.97 -44.85 5.29
C ALA A 384 9.36 -44.25 6.64
N PRO A 385 10.58 -44.51 7.14
CA PRO A 385 11.09 -43.80 8.32
C PRO A 385 11.11 -42.29 8.12
N ARG A 386 10.92 -41.53 9.22
CA ARG A 386 11.02 -40.08 9.20
C ARG A 386 12.32 -39.61 8.55
N GLY A 387 12.26 -38.54 7.80
CA GLY A 387 13.43 -37.97 7.10
C GLY A 387 13.79 -38.65 5.79
N VAL A 388 13.13 -39.77 5.42
CA VAL A 388 13.40 -40.50 4.16
C VAL A 388 12.59 -39.97 3.00
N PRO A 389 11.26 -39.73 3.12
CA PRO A 389 10.48 -39.11 2.03
C PRO A 389 11.04 -37.76 1.63
N GLN A 390 11.11 -37.51 0.33
CA GLN A 390 11.55 -36.21 -0.21
C GLN A 390 10.34 -35.47 -0.77
N ILE A 391 10.05 -34.32 -0.15
CA ILE A 391 8.93 -33.47 -0.49
C ILE A 391 9.49 -32.15 -1.01
N GLU A 392 9.46 -31.96 -2.32
CA GLU A 392 9.91 -30.72 -2.93
C GLU A 392 8.81 -29.68 -2.88
N VAL A 393 9.10 -28.52 -2.28
CA VAL A 393 8.24 -27.35 -2.30
C VAL A 393 8.86 -26.30 -3.20
N THR A 394 8.12 -25.88 -4.21
CA THR A 394 8.56 -24.88 -5.18
C THR A 394 7.72 -23.62 -5.07
N PHE A 395 8.36 -22.48 -4.94
CA PHE A 395 7.74 -21.15 -5.04
C PHE A 395 8.12 -20.54 -6.38
N ASP A 396 7.12 -20.03 -7.10
CA ASP A 396 7.27 -19.40 -8.41
C ASP A 396 6.56 -18.05 -8.38
N ILE A 397 7.33 -16.96 -8.34
CA ILE A 397 6.81 -15.59 -8.32
C ILE A 397 6.95 -15.00 -9.72
N ASP A 398 5.84 -14.57 -10.29
CA ASP A 398 5.82 -13.92 -11.59
C ASP A 398 6.35 -12.47 -11.56
N ALA A 399 6.40 -11.86 -12.73
CA ALA A 399 6.84 -10.47 -12.86
C ALA A 399 5.87 -9.44 -12.24
N ASN A 400 4.65 -9.84 -11.86
CA ASN A 400 3.69 -9.00 -11.13
C ASN A 400 3.88 -9.09 -9.60
N GLY A 401 4.82 -9.90 -9.13
CA GLY A 401 5.02 -10.18 -7.72
C GLY A 401 3.95 -11.10 -7.13
N VAL A 402 3.31 -11.92 -7.95
CA VAL A 402 2.25 -12.88 -7.58
C VAL A 402 2.82 -14.28 -7.54
N LEU A 403 2.55 -15.01 -6.42
CA LEU A 403 2.96 -16.38 -6.15
C LEU A 403 2.00 -17.41 -6.78
#